data_7f4494b5c567fb24e7886892f10c0657
#
_entry.id   7f4494b5c567fb24e7886892f10c0657
#
_cell.length_a   1.000
_cell.length_b   1.000
_cell.length_c   1.000
_cell.angle_alpha   90.00
_cell.angle_beta   90.00
_cell.angle_gamma   90.00
#
_symmetry.space_group_name_H-M   'P 1'
#
loop_
_entity.id
_entity.type
_entity.pdbx_description
1 polymer ?
#
loop_
_entity_poly.entity_id
_entity_poly.type
_entity_poly.pdbx_seq_one_letter_code
_entity_poly.pdbx_strand_id
1 'polypeptide(L)'
;MRDTLGVLLAGGAGERLFPLTRDRAKPAVPFAGQYRIIDITLSNCINSDLRHVYILTQYKALSLNRHIREGWGPVVANELGEFIEILPPMQRVSKSWYQGTADAVYQNIYSIGSEEPKYVLILSGDHIYKMNYALMMQQHCDSGADVTIATLPVKPDEVSAFGAVEIARNGEVTGFEEKPKETSIRSPFNPDMVDVSMGIYLFNTDVLLPELIKDAEDPNSKHDFGHNILPNILGRVKMHAYNFVDENKQKALYWRDVGTLEAYYEANMDVAGVTPTFNLYDKSWPMRTRPYQYPPAKFVFGEPGRTGMAINSIVAAGSIVSGAVVRNSVVSQDVRVNSYADVDSSIVFSHVNIGRHCRIRHAIIDRDVHIPDGTVIGYDANEDKKNYFVSQSGLTVVTRDYSVYENPVSPEFLQQGNSW
;
A
#
# COMPACT_ATOMS: atom_id res chain seq x y z
N MET A 1 -7.97 20.84 7.84
CA MET A 1 -7.64 19.47 8.29
C MET A 1 -7.66 19.30 9.83
N ARG A 2 -7.73 20.39 10.63
CA ARG A 2 -7.67 20.28 12.12
C ARG A 2 -8.80 19.44 12.72
N ASP A 3 -10.02 19.57 12.20
CA ASP A 3 -11.20 18.86 12.70
C ASP A 3 -11.44 17.52 12.00
N THR A 4 -10.37 16.97 11.36
CA THR A 4 -10.43 15.74 10.58
C THR A 4 -9.59 14.65 11.23
N LEU A 5 -10.18 13.49 11.44
CA LEU A 5 -9.51 12.26 11.82
C LEU A 5 -9.29 11.37 10.60
N GLY A 6 -8.05 11.01 10.33
CA GLY A 6 -7.71 9.97 9.37
C GLY A 6 -7.86 8.58 9.98
N VAL A 7 -8.56 7.70 9.29
CA VAL A 7 -8.66 6.28 9.66
C VAL A 7 -8.08 5.45 8.53
N LEU A 8 -6.86 4.96 8.74
CA LEU A 8 -6.07 4.23 7.76
C LEU A 8 -6.28 2.72 7.94
N LEU A 9 -6.91 2.10 6.96
CA LEU A 9 -7.16 0.65 6.93
C LEU A 9 -5.88 -0.09 6.51
N ALA A 10 -5.29 -0.87 7.42
CA ALA A 10 -4.04 -1.60 7.23
C ALA A 10 -4.15 -3.09 7.63
N GLY A 11 -5.37 -3.64 7.66
CA GLY A 11 -5.69 -4.94 8.24
C GLY A 11 -5.83 -6.12 7.26
N GLY A 12 -5.77 -5.91 5.95
CA GLY A 12 -6.00 -6.97 4.96
C GLY A 12 -4.95 -8.10 4.98
N ALA A 13 -5.37 -9.35 4.75
CA ALA A 13 -4.50 -10.53 4.73
C ALA A 13 -3.43 -10.49 3.63
N GLY A 14 -3.70 -9.80 2.50
CA GLY A 14 -2.76 -9.60 1.41
C GLY A 14 -2.39 -10.88 0.64
N GLU A 15 -3.29 -11.85 0.55
CA GLU A 15 -3.04 -13.18 -0.03
C GLU A 15 -2.52 -13.14 -1.47
N ARG A 16 -2.99 -12.18 -2.27
CA ARG A 16 -2.57 -12.02 -3.67
C ARG A 16 -1.11 -11.55 -3.84
N LEU A 17 -0.47 -11.06 -2.77
CA LEU A 17 0.97 -10.73 -2.71
C LEU A 17 1.82 -11.85 -2.12
N PHE A 18 1.23 -13.03 -1.83
CA PHE A 18 2.02 -14.19 -1.42
C PHE A 18 3.10 -14.50 -2.49
N PRO A 19 4.35 -14.80 -2.10
CA PRO A 19 4.83 -15.10 -0.75
C PRO A 19 5.36 -13.88 0.05
N LEU A 20 5.34 -12.66 -0.48
CA LEU A 20 5.84 -11.46 0.20
C LEU A 20 5.07 -11.14 1.49
N THR A 21 3.81 -11.55 1.59
CA THR A 21 2.94 -11.35 2.75
C THR A 21 2.90 -12.55 3.70
N ARG A 22 3.77 -13.55 3.50
CA ARG A 22 3.83 -14.70 4.40
C ARG A 22 4.05 -14.31 5.87
N ASP A 23 4.95 -13.35 6.12
CA ASP A 23 5.39 -12.99 7.48
C ASP A 23 5.13 -11.50 7.83
N ARG A 24 4.44 -10.77 6.97
CA ARG A 24 4.12 -9.34 7.16
C ARG A 24 2.80 -8.97 6.52
N ALA A 25 2.15 -7.95 7.06
CA ALA A 25 0.96 -7.36 6.44
C ALA A 25 1.32 -6.68 5.11
N LYS A 26 0.37 -6.61 4.14
CA LYS A 26 0.57 -5.96 2.83
C LYS A 26 1.11 -4.52 2.96
N PRO A 27 0.60 -3.65 3.85
CA PRO A 27 1.12 -2.29 4.02
C PRO A 27 2.58 -2.23 4.49
N ALA A 28 3.10 -3.31 5.07
CA ALA A 28 4.49 -3.41 5.54
C ALA A 28 5.47 -3.95 4.49
N VAL A 29 5.01 -4.30 3.29
CA VAL A 29 5.89 -4.75 2.20
C VAL A 29 6.80 -3.60 1.76
N PRO A 30 8.13 -3.81 1.60
CA PRO A 30 9.06 -2.78 1.14
C PRO A 30 8.67 -2.23 -0.23
N PHE A 31 8.95 -0.96 -0.48
CA PHE A 31 8.68 -0.29 -1.74
C PHE A 31 9.80 0.70 -2.09
N ALA A 32 10.17 0.76 -3.36
CA ALA A 32 11.12 1.75 -3.91
C ALA A 32 12.43 1.87 -3.12
N GLY A 33 12.97 0.74 -2.66
CA GLY A 33 14.29 0.63 -2.04
C GLY A 33 14.35 0.96 -0.55
N GLN A 34 13.62 1.95 -0.04
CA GLN A 34 13.70 2.34 1.36
C GLN A 34 12.36 2.51 2.06
N TYR A 35 11.26 2.62 1.33
CA TYR A 35 9.93 2.83 1.87
C TYR A 35 9.21 1.50 2.15
N ARG A 36 8.03 1.61 2.76
CA ARG A 36 7.01 0.58 2.76
C ARG A 36 5.76 1.13 2.08
N ILE A 37 4.86 0.28 1.62
CA ILE A 37 3.65 0.71 0.92
C ILE A 37 2.87 1.75 1.74
N ILE A 38 2.71 1.53 3.04
CA ILE A 38 1.99 2.43 3.95
C ILE A 38 2.60 3.84 4.03
N ASP A 39 3.91 3.97 3.83
CA ASP A 39 4.61 5.25 3.92
C ASP A 39 4.08 6.27 2.90
N ILE A 40 3.55 5.78 1.79
CA ILE A 40 2.96 6.62 0.74
C ILE A 40 1.72 7.34 1.26
N THR A 41 0.76 6.60 1.81
CA THR A 41 -0.48 7.19 2.37
C THR A 41 -0.18 8.08 3.58
N LEU A 42 0.73 7.66 4.47
CA LEU A 42 1.13 8.49 5.61
C LEU A 42 1.87 9.76 5.19
N SER A 43 2.69 9.71 4.13
CA SER A 43 3.31 10.91 3.55
C SER A 43 2.26 11.86 3.00
N ASN A 44 1.23 11.34 2.32
CA ASN A 44 0.10 12.15 1.86
C ASN A 44 -0.64 12.80 3.04
N CYS A 45 -0.86 12.09 4.15
CA CYS A 45 -1.46 12.65 5.37
C CYS A 45 -0.66 13.87 5.86
N ILE A 46 0.63 13.68 6.09
CA ILE A 46 1.50 14.75 6.61
C ILE A 46 1.61 15.93 5.63
N ASN A 47 1.74 15.65 4.34
CA ASN A 47 1.84 16.70 3.31
C ASN A 47 0.51 17.45 3.11
N SER A 48 -0.62 16.86 3.47
CA SER A 48 -1.96 17.46 3.48
C SER A 48 -2.32 18.15 4.81
N ASP A 49 -1.39 18.21 5.76
CA ASP A 49 -1.61 18.73 7.12
C ASP A 49 -2.68 17.93 7.92
N LEU A 50 -2.81 16.65 7.65
CA LEU A 50 -3.60 15.70 8.45
C LEU A 50 -2.71 15.09 9.52
N ARG A 51 -2.96 15.47 10.79
CA ARG A 51 -2.08 15.18 11.93
C ARG A 51 -2.67 14.21 12.95
N HIS A 52 -3.94 13.89 12.85
CA HIS A 52 -4.65 12.95 13.70
C HIS A 52 -4.96 11.72 12.86
N VAL A 53 -4.23 10.62 13.04
CA VAL A 53 -4.38 9.42 12.22
C VAL A 53 -4.40 8.18 13.08
N TYR A 54 -5.47 7.40 13.01
CA TYR A 54 -5.54 6.04 13.50
C TYR A 54 -5.24 5.05 12.38
N ILE A 55 -4.40 4.05 12.67
CA ILE A 55 -4.04 2.96 11.76
C ILE A 55 -4.67 1.68 12.30
N LEU A 56 -5.68 1.16 11.61
CA LEU A 56 -6.36 -0.07 12.00
C LEU A 56 -5.61 -1.28 11.44
N THR A 57 -5.00 -2.06 12.34
CA THR A 57 -4.21 -3.24 11.97
C THR A 57 -4.92 -4.53 12.39
N GLN A 58 -4.64 -5.63 11.73
CA GLN A 58 -5.21 -6.94 12.07
C GLN A 58 -4.15 -8.05 12.01
N TYR A 59 -3.79 -8.51 10.81
CA TYR A 59 -2.89 -9.64 10.61
C TYR A 59 -1.42 -9.22 10.57
N LYS A 60 -0.51 -10.07 11.13
CA LYS A 60 0.95 -9.97 10.99
C LYS A 60 1.51 -8.57 11.22
N ALA A 61 0.94 -7.84 12.18
CA ALA A 61 1.16 -6.41 12.36
C ALA A 61 2.50 -6.05 13.05
N LEU A 62 3.24 -7.01 13.64
CA LEU A 62 4.42 -6.73 14.46
C LEU A 62 5.46 -5.85 13.73
N SER A 63 5.78 -6.22 12.48
CA SER A 63 6.77 -5.48 11.69
C SER A 63 6.25 -4.11 11.27
N LEU A 64 4.95 -3.99 11.04
CA LEU A 64 4.27 -2.73 10.75
C LEU A 64 4.26 -1.83 11.99
N ASN A 65 3.85 -2.35 13.13
CA ASN A 65 3.79 -1.61 14.40
C ASN A 65 5.15 -1.03 14.78
N ARG A 66 6.23 -1.82 14.62
CA ARG A 66 7.59 -1.33 14.84
C ARG A 66 7.95 -0.20 13.88
N HIS A 67 7.63 -0.33 12.61
CA HIS A 67 7.91 0.67 11.58
C HIS A 67 7.20 2.01 11.87
N ILE A 68 5.92 1.95 12.21
CA ILE A 68 5.13 3.15 12.55
C ILE A 68 5.68 3.84 13.80
N ARG A 69 5.87 3.08 14.89
CA ARG A 69 6.35 3.65 16.14
C ARG A 69 7.72 4.33 15.99
N GLU A 70 8.64 3.72 15.24
CA GLU A 70 10.01 4.21 15.11
C GLU A 70 10.19 5.25 14.00
N GLY A 71 9.31 5.26 13.00
CA GLY A 71 9.42 6.15 11.85
C GLY A 71 8.43 7.31 11.87
N TRP A 72 7.23 7.10 12.34
CA TRP A 72 6.15 8.05 12.20
C TRP A 72 5.76 8.76 13.50
N GLY A 73 5.95 8.11 14.66
CA GLY A 73 5.77 8.77 15.95
C GLY A 73 6.55 10.09 16.08
N PRO A 74 7.83 10.15 15.68
CA PRO A 74 8.62 11.40 15.75
C PRO A 74 8.22 12.49 14.74
N VAL A 75 7.33 12.20 13.78
CA VAL A 75 6.92 13.16 12.74
C VAL A 75 5.80 14.09 13.20
N VAL A 76 5.09 13.71 14.25
CA VAL A 76 3.96 14.44 14.84
C VAL A 76 4.31 15.04 16.18
N ALA A 77 3.68 16.16 16.53
CA ALA A 77 3.90 16.87 17.78
C ALA A 77 2.87 16.42 18.83
N ASN A 78 3.16 15.32 19.51
CA ASN A 78 2.26 14.77 20.56
C ASN A 78 1.92 15.80 21.66
N GLU A 79 2.83 16.72 21.96
CA GLU A 79 2.62 17.82 22.91
C GLU A 79 1.51 18.79 22.47
N LEU A 80 1.22 18.84 21.18
CA LEU A 80 0.13 19.64 20.59
C LEU A 80 -1.13 18.80 20.31
N GLY A 81 -1.16 17.55 20.76
CA GLY A 81 -2.27 16.62 20.54
C GLY A 81 -2.25 15.92 19.20
N GLU A 82 -1.20 16.11 18.38
CA GLU A 82 -1.06 15.38 17.11
C GLU A 82 -0.66 13.93 17.36
N PHE A 83 -1.18 12.99 16.56
CA PHE A 83 -0.82 11.58 16.67
C PHE A 83 -0.92 10.80 15.36
N ILE A 84 -0.07 9.77 15.24
CA ILE A 84 -0.20 8.67 14.29
C ILE A 84 -0.13 7.39 15.11
N GLU A 85 -1.27 6.80 15.42
CA GLU A 85 -1.39 5.71 16.37
C GLU A 85 -1.98 4.44 15.73
N ILE A 86 -1.51 3.31 16.22
CA ILE A 86 -2.01 2.01 15.81
C ILE A 86 -3.08 1.56 16.78
N LEU A 87 -4.26 1.26 16.23
CA LEU A 87 -5.32 0.58 16.94
C LEU A 87 -5.32 -0.90 16.54
N PRO A 88 -4.85 -1.79 17.42
CA PRO A 88 -5.01 -3.22 17.21
C PRO A 88 -6.48 -3.61 17.40
N PRO A 89 -6.93 -4.76 16.87
CA PRO A 89 -8.26 -5.28 17.14
C PRO A 89 -8.48 -5.38 18.66
N MET A 90 -9.41 -4.58 19.15
CA MET A 90 -9.79 -4.60 20.56
C MET A 90 -11.13 -5.31 20.68
N GLN A 91 -11.20 -6.36 21.52
CA GLN A 91 -12.44 -7.12 21.78
C GLN A 91 -13.42 -6.31 22.65
N ARG A 92 -13.67 -5.06 22.27
CA ARG A 92 -14.50 -4.12 23.04
C ARG A 92 -15.97 -4.16 22.61
N VAL A 93 -16.19 -4.32 21.31
CA VAL A 93 -17.52 -4.37 20.68
C VAL A 93 -17.83 -5.78 20.19
N SER A 94 -16.86 -6.49 19.60
CA SER A 94 -16.97 -7.85 19.11
C SER A 94 -15.79 -8.71 19.56
N LYS A 95 -16.03 -10.02 19.75
CA LYS A 95 -14.96 -11.01 20.01
C LYS A 95 -14.33 -11.56 18.73
N SER A 96 -14.84 -11.18 17.57
CA SER A 96 -14.36 -11.63 16.26
C SER A 96 -13.32 -10.68 15.67
N TRP A 97 -12.52 -11.19 14.75
CA TRP A 97 -11.69 -10.39 13.86
C TRP A 97 -12.57 -9.50 12.97
N TYR A 98 -12.03 -8.41 12.43
CA TYR A 98 -12.74 -7.54 11.49
C TYR A 98 -13.27 -8.35 10.31
N GLN A 99 -14.57 -8.26 10.09
CA GLN A 99 -15.27 -9.01 9.04
C GLN A 99 -15.24 -8.28 7.69
N GLY A 100 -15.04 -6.96 7.73
CA GLY A 100 -14.96 -6.09 6.56
C GLY A 100 -14.36 -4.74 6.90
N THR A 101 -14.26 -3.87 5.92
CA THR A 101 -13.67 -2.53 6.07
C THR A 101 -14.51 -1.62 6.95
N ALA A 102 -15.84 -1.71 6.87
CA ALA A 102 -16.76 -0.96 7.74
C ALA A 102 -16.75 -1.50 9.17
N ASP A 103 -16.70 -2.83 9.35
CA ASP A 103 -16.57 -3.44 10.68
C ASP A 103 -15.28 -3.04 11.38
N ALA A 104 -14.18 -2.92 10.65
CA ALA A 104 -12.92 -2.44 11.21
C ALA A 104 -13.06 -1.03 11.83
N VAL A 105 -13.81 -0.14 11.18
CA VAL A 105 -14.08 1.21 11.69
C VAL A 105 -15.10 1.14 12.84
N TYR A 106 -16.15 0.35 12.71
CA TYR A 106 -17.17 0.15 13.75
C TYR A 106 -16.58 -0.36 15.06
N GLN A 107 -15.73 -1.38 15.02
CA GLN A 107 -15.11 -1.93 16.24
C GLN A 107 -14.22 -0.90 16.97
N ASN A 108 -13.81 0.18 16.30
CA ASN A 108 -13.04 1.28 16.86
C ASN A 108 -13.87 2.57 17.07
N ILE A 109 -15.20 2.48 16.96
CA ILE A 109 -16.11 3.63 17.01
C ILE A 109 -15.97 4.47 18.28
N TYR A 110 -15.66 3.82 19.41
CA TYR A 110 -15.42 4.52 20.66
C TYR A 110 -14.17 5.40 20.59
N SER A 111 -13.05 4.89 20.09
CA SER A 111 -11.82 5.65 19.93
C SER A 111 -11.99 6.81 18.95
N ILE A 112 -12.73 6.58 17.85
CA ILE A 112 -13.06 7.62 16.88
C ILE A 112 -13.95 8.69 17.51
N GLY A 113 -14.98 8.29 18.24
CA GLY A 113 -15.91 9.21 18.88
C GLY A 113 -15.28 10.04 20.00
N SER A 114 -14.28 9.49 20.74
CA SER A 114 -13.59 10.22 21.81
C SER A 114 -12.71 11.37 21.33
N GLU A 115 -12.33 11.39 20.04
CA GLU A 115 -11.60 12.49 19.42
C GLU A 115 -12.55 13.63 18.97
N GLU A 116 -13.85 13.40 18.98
CA GLU A 116 -14.91 14.36 18.58
C GLU A 116 -14.63 15.00 17.19
N PRO A 117 -14.17 14.25 16.18
CA PRO A 117 -13.85 14.84 14.88
C PRO A 117 -15.12 15.29 14.17
N LYS A 118 -15.04 16.41 13.48
CA LYS A 118 -16.13 16.85 12.59
C LYS A 118 -16.19 16.00 11.32
N TYR A 119 -15.04 15.57 10.84
CA TYR A 119 -14.88 14.79 9.63
C TYR A 119 -14.02 13.55 9.87
N VAL A 120 -14.36 12.45 9.21
CA VAL A 120 -13.56 11.22 9.19
C VAL A 120 -13.13 10.92 7.77
N LEU A 121 -11.81 10.85 7.54
CA LEU A 121 -11.21 10.48 6.27
C LEU A 121 -10.77 9.03 6.34
N ILE A 122 -11.48 8.14 5.63
CA ILE A 122 -11.15 6.72 5.49
C ILE A 122 -10.12 6.58 4.38
N LEU A 123 -9.01 5.91 4.69
CA LEU A 123 -7.85 5.73 3.81
C LEU A 123 -7.47 4.27 3.68
N SER A 124 -6.95 3.87 2.52
CA SER A 124 -6.33 2.57 2.31
C SER A 124 -4.80 2.67 2.43
N GLY A 125 -4.19 1.74 3.17
CA GLY A 125 -2.74 1.69 3.41
C GLY A 125 -1.96 0.86 2.39
N ASP A 126 -2.54 0.55 1.24
CA ASP A 126 -2.02 -0.41 0.28
C ASP A 126 -1.98 0.07 -1.18
N HIS A 127 -2.11 1.38 -1.40
CA HIS A 127 -2.05 2.01 -2.71
C HIS A 127 -0.83 2.93 -2.87
N ILE A 128 -0.38 3.11 -4.11
CA ILE A 128 0.73 4.01 -4.47
C ILE A 128 0.19 5.19 -5.27
N TYR A 129 0.24 6.38 -4.67
CA TYR A 129 -0.29 7.62 -5.26
C TYR A 129 0.21 8.85 -4.50
N LYS A 130 0.10 10.04 -5.10
CA LYS A 130 0.30 11.34 -4.44
C LYS A 130 -1.01 12.10 -4.46
N MET A 131 -1.56 12.43 -3.31
CA MET A 131 -2.84 13.14 -3.21
C MET A 131 -2.83 14.15 -2.07
N ASN A 132 -3.28 15.36 -2.37
CA ASN A 132 -3.52 16.39 -1.37
C ASN A 132 -4.95 16.27 -0.84
N TYR A 133 -5.11 15.68 0.33
CA TYR A 133 -6.43 15.53 0.97
C TYR A 133 -7.07 16.85 1.38
N ALA A 134 -6.29 17.94 1.53
CA ALA A 134 -6.85 19.25 1.83
C ALA A 134 -7.69 19.79 0.67
N LEU A 135 -7.35 19.46 -0.59
CA LEU A 135 -8.17 19.83 -1.75
C LEU A 135 -9.50 19.06 -1.77
N MET A 136 -9.46 17.76 -1.44
CA MET A 136 -10.67 16.96 -1.29
C MET A 136 -11.56 17.48 -0.17
N MET A 137 -10.98 17.87 0.98
CA MET A 137 -11.70 18.49 2.09
C MET A 137 -12.32 19.83 1.68
N GLN A 138 -11.59 20.67 0.96
CA GLN A 138 -12.12 21.95 0.47
C GLN A 138 -13.34 21.72 -0.42
N GLN A 139 -13.25 20.82 -1.40
CA GLN A 139 -14.38 20.49 -2.28
C GLN A 139 -15.56 19.91 -1.50
N HIS A 140 -15.32 19.07 -0.49
CA HIS A 140 -16.34 18.52 0.40
C HIS A 140 -17.14 19.65 1.10
N CYS A 141 -16.43 20.61 1.68
CA CYS A 141 -17.05 21.76 2.33
C CYS A 141 -17.78 22.66 1.34
N ASP A 142 -17.17 22.97 0.20
CA ASP A 142 -17.73 23.88 -0.81
C ASP A 142 -18.98 23.29 -1.47
N SER A 143 -19.02 21.98 -1.68
CA SER A 143 -20.19 21.28 -2.20
C SER A 143 -21.28 21.09 -1.15
N GLY A 144 -20.96 21.21 0.14
CA GLY A 144 -21.85 20.87 1.25
C GLY A 144 -22.24 19.38 1.21
N ALA A 145 -21.32 18.53 0.82
CA ALA A 145 -21.52 17.09 0.80
C ALA A 145 -21.52 16.52 2.22
N ASP A 146 -22.24 15.42 2.41
CA ASP A 146 -22.18 14.58 3.61
C ASP A 146 -21.09 13.50 3.46
N VAL A 147 -20.89 13.07 2.21
CA VAL A 147 -19.86 12.08 1.84
C VAL A 147 -19.18 12.51 0.55
N THR A 148 -17.85 12.45 0.51
CA THR A 148 -17.08 12.62 -0.72
C THR A 148 -16.28 11.36 -1.00
N ILE A 149 -16.36 10.86 -2.24
CA ILE A 149 -15.64 9.68 -2.73
C ILE A 149 -14.52 10.15 -3.67
N ALA A 150 -13.27 9.78 -3.40
CA ALA A 150 -12.22 10.00 -4.37
C ALA A 150 -12.35 8.99 -5.52
N THR A 151 -12.36 9.52 -6.76
CA THR A 151 -12.56 8.74 -7.98
C THR A 151 -11.45 9.00 -8.99
N LEU A 152 -11.22 8.03 -9.87
CA LEU A 152 -10.34 8.18 -11.03
C LEU A 152 -10.95 7.46 -12.23
N PRO A 153 -10.72 7.97 -13.47
CA PRO A 153 -11.18 7.30 -14.67
C PRO A 153 -10.28 6.10 -15.03
N VAL A 154 -10.90 4.95 -15.29
CA VAL A 154 -10.24 3.74 -15.80
C VAL A 154 -10.92 3.26 -17.08
N LYS A 155 -10.29 2.35 -17.82
CA LYS A 155 -10.92 1.72 -18.98
C LYS A 155 -12.00 0.73 -18.54
N PRO A 156 -13.05 0.49 -19.36
CA PRO A 156 -14.12 -0.43 -19.00
C PRO A 156 -13.69 -1.86 -18.70
N ASP A 157 -12.60 -2.33 -19.30
CA ASP A 157 -12.03 -3.67 -19.07
C ASP A 157 -11.34 -3.82 -17.71
N GLU A 158 -10.98 -2.71 -17.06
CA GLU A 158 -10.32 -2.68 -15.74
C GLU A 158 -11.33 -2.56 -14.58
N VAL A 159 -12.60 -2.26 -14.84
CA VAL A 159 -13.59 -1.89 -13.83
C VAL A 159 -13.88 -2.98 -12.81
N SER A 160 -13.75 -4.25 -13.20
CA SER A 160 -14.10 -5.41 -12.35
C SER A 160 -13.28 -5.52 -11.05
N ALA A 161 -12.18 -4.77 -10.97
CA ALA A 161 -11.35 -4.71 -9.76
C ALA A 161 -11.83 -3.69 -8.73
N PHE A 162 -12.71 -2.75 -9.11
CA PHE A 162 -13.02 -1.54 -8.35
C PHE A 162 -14.53 -1.30 -8.23
N GLY A 163 -14.93 -0.40 -7.35
CA GLY A 163 -16.30 0.11 -7.30
C GLY A 163 -16.52 1.16 -8.41
N ALA A 164 -17.44 0.90 -9.35
CA ALA A 164 -17.83 1.85 -10.38
C ALA A 164 -18.75 2.93 -9.77
N VAL A 165 -18.48 4.20 -10.09
CA VAL A 165 -19.19 5.35 -9.54
C VAL A 165 -19.90 6.09 -10.67
N GLU A 166 -21.23 6.20 -10.60
CA GLU A 166 -21.99 7.04 -11.50
C GLU A 166 -22.00 8.48 -10.99
N ILE A 167 -21.56 9.41 -11.81
CA ILE A 167 -21.37 10.82 -11.45
C ILE A 167 -22.17 11.70 -12.39
N ALA A 168 -22.97 12.59 -11.83
CA ALA A 168 -23.63 13.64 -12.60
C ALA A 168 -22.62 14.75 -12.99
N ARG A 169 -22.95 15.57 -13.98
CA ARG A 169 -22.06 16.67 -14.43
C ARG A 169 -21.73 17.69 -13.36
N ASN A 170 -22.57 17.82 -12.32
CA ASN A 170 -22.33 18.69 -11.18
C ASN A 170 -21.42 18.05 -10.11
N GLY A 171 -20.92 16.82 -10.34
CA GLY A 171 -20.07 16.07 -9.44
C GLY A 171 -20.84 15.26 -8.39
N GLU A 172 -22.16 15.28 -8.38
CA GLU A 172 -22.98 14.48 -7.47
C GLU A 172 -22.93 12.98 -7.86
N VAL A 173 -22.81 12.10 -6.86
CA VAL A 173 -22.82 10.66 -7.05
C VAL A 173 -24.26 10.17 -7.11
N THR A 174 -24.65 9.57 -8.24
CA THR A 174 -26.01 9.09 -8.53
C THR A 174 -26.14 7.57 -8.52
N GLY A 175 -25.01 6.86 -8.61
CA GLY A 175 -24.96 5.39 -8.60
C GLY A 175 -23.62 4.84 -8.10
N PHE A 176 -23.66 3.62 -7.58
CA PHE A 176 -22.46 2.90 -7.13
C PHE A 176 -22.64 1.39 -7.33
N GLU A 177 -21.69 0.76 -8.00
CA GLU A 177 -21.65 -0.70 -8.23
C GLU A 177 -20.30 -1.26 -7.79
N GLU A 178 -20.26 -2.08 -6.72
CA GLU A 178 -19.01 -2.66 -6.21
C GLU A 178 -18.56 -3.86 -7.08
N LYS A 179 -17.38 -3.72 -7.68
CA LYS A 179 -16.72 -4.75 -8.50
C LYS A 179 -17.64 -5.42 -9.52
N PRO A 180 -18.33 -4.64 -10.36
CA PRO A 180 -19.21 -5.22 -11.38
C PRO A 180 -18.40 -5.99 -12.41
N LYS A 181 -18.92 -7.12 -12.89
CA LYS A 181 -18.31 -7.85 -14.00
C LYS A 181 -18.37 -7.05 -15.30
N GLU A 182 -19.50 -6.38 -15.49
CA GLU A 182 -19.77 -5.44 -16.57
C GLU A 182 -20.58 -4.28 -16.01
N THR A 183 -20.42 -3.09 -16.55
CA THR A 183 -21.20 -1.91 -16.15
C THR A 183 -21.58 -1.06 -17.35
N SER A 184 -22.75 -0.46 -17.28
CA SER A 184 -23.20 0.60 -18.20
C SER A 184 -22.77 2.01 -17.78
N ILE A 185 -22.26 2.16 -16.55
CA ILE A 185 -21.78 3.43 -16.03
C ILE A 185 -20.65 3.95 -16.93
N ARG A 186 -20.70 5.25 -17.24
CA ARG A 186 -19.65 5.94 -18.00
C ARG A 186 -19.35 7.29 -17.32
N SER A 187 -18.11 7.71 -17.43
CA SER A 187 -17.70 9.03 -16.94
C SER A 187 -18.42 10.15 -17.70
N PRO A 188 -18.98 11.13 -17.02
CA PRO A 188 -19.64 12.27 -17.65
C PRO A 188 -18.64 13.20 -18.35
N PHE A 189 -17.33 13.05 -18.04
CA PHE A 189 -16.24 13.85 -18.58
C PHE A 189 -15.53 13.15 -19.75
N ASN A 190 -15.56 11.81 -19.79
CA ASN A 190 -15.00 11.00 -20.88
C ASN A 190 -15.83 9.72 -21.06
N PRO A 191 -16.70 9.63 -22.05
CA PRO A 191 -17.59 8.48 -22.28
C PRO A 191 -16.86 7.14 -22.56
N ASP A 192 -15.59 7.18 -22.93
CA ASP A 192 -14.77 5.98 -23.14
C ASP A 192 -14.22 5.40 -21.84
N MET A 193 -14.44 6.06 -20.70
CA MET A 193 -13.93 5.70 -19.39
C MET A 193 -15.05 5.46 -18.38
N VAL A 194 -14.72 4.80 -17.29
CA VAL A 194 -15.57 4.62 -16.11
C VAL A 194 -14.87 5.25 -14.92
N ASP A 195 -15.58 6.10 -14.16
CA ASP A 195 -15.03 6.59 -12.90
C ASP A 195 -15.16 5.52 -11.82
N VAL A 196 -14.04 5.20 -11.16
CA VAL A 196 -14.01 4.18 -10.11
C VAL A 196 -13.55 4.75 -8.77
N SER A 197 -14.01 4.15 -7.70
CA SER A 197 -13.62 4.49 -6.33
C SER A 197 -12.16 4.11 -6.08
N MET A 198 -11.41 5.04 -5.47
CA MET A 198 -10.05 4.81 -4.99
C MET A 198 -10.00 4.17 -3.59
N GLY A 199 -11.14 3.86 -2.97
CA GLY A 199 -11.18 3.41 -1.58
C GLY A 199 -10.81 4.51 -0.58
N ILE A 200 -11.00 5.76 -0.94
CA ILE A 200 -10.75 6.95 -0.12
C ILE A 200 -12.08 7.70 0.02
N TYR A 201 -12.53 7.82 1.27
CA TYR A 201 -13.84 8.37 1.58
C TYR A 201 -13.75 9.44 2.67
N LEU A 202 -14.33 10.59 2.45
CA LEU A 202 -14.46 11.65 3.44
C LEU A 202 -15.92 11.75 3.88
N PHE A 203 -16.17 11.59 5.16
CA PHE A 203 -17.51 11.62 5.77
C PHE A 203 -17.66 12.74 6.77
N ASN A 204 -18.85 13.32 6.84
CA ASN A 204 -19.32 13.96 8.06
C ASN A 204 -19.47 12.89 9.14
N THR A 205 -18.96 13.16 10.35
CA THR A 205 -18.96 12.16 11.44
C THR A 205 -20.38 11.79 11.88
N ASP A 206 -21.29 12.74 11.88
CA ASP A 206 -22.70 12.56 12.22
C ASP A 206 -23.48 11.69 11.20
N VAL A 207 -22.93 11.53 9.99
CA VAL A 207 -23.43 10.58 9.00
C VAL A 207 -22.76 9.22 9.14
N LEU A 208 -21.45 9.18 9.33
CA LEU A 208 -20.69 7.93 9.35
C LEU A 208 -21.07 7.03 10.54
N LEU A 209 -21.05 7.56 11.77
CA LEU A 209 -21.19 6.75 12.95
C LEU A 209 -22.56 6.03 13.05
N PRO A 210 -23.71 6.69 12.77
CA PRO A 210 -25.00 5.99 12.75
C PRO A 210 -25.08 4.88 11.69
N GLU A 211 -24.51 5.10 10.50
CA GLU A 211 -24.55 4.09 9.43
C GLU A 211 -23.68 2.88 9.75
N LEU A 212 -22.54 3.07 10.42
CA LEU A 212 -21.71 1.96 10.92
C LEU A 212 -22.43 1.12 11.98
N ILE A 213 -23.15 1.79 12.91
CA ILE A 213 -23.94 1.08 13.94
C ILE A 213 -25.05 0.27 13.27
N LYS A 214 -25.76 0.85 12.32
CA LYS A 214 -26.84 0.19 11.60
C LYS A 214 -26.32 -1.00 10.78
N ASP A 215 -25.19 -0.85 10.08
CA ASP A 215 -24.56 -1.91 9.32
C ASP A 215 -24.12 -3.09 10.22
N ALA A 216 -23.59 -2.79 11.39
CA ALA A 216 -23.13 -3.79 12.35
C ALA A 216 -24.28 -4.66 12.91
N GLU A 217 -25.52 -4.15 12.90
CA GLU A 217 -26.71 -4.90 13.34
C GLU A 217 -27.32 -5.78 12.23
N ASP A 218 -26.89 -5.60 10.96
CA ASP A 218 -27.40 -6.38 9.84
C ASP A 218 -26.60 -7.70 9.67
N PRO A 219 -27.19 -8.87 9.99
CA PRO A 219 -26.50 -10.15 9.87
C PRO A 219 -26.23 -10.58 8.42
N ASN A 220 -26.83 -9.92 7.42
CA ASN A 220 -26.61 -10.19 6.01
C ASN A 220 -25.55 -9.25 5.38
N SER A 221 -25.08 -8.27 6.12
CA SER A 221 -24.05 -7.36 5.65
C SER A 221 -22.69 -8.07 5.54
N LYS A 222 -21.89 -7.63 4.55
CA LYS A 222 -20.46 -7.97 4.45
C LYS A 222 -19.60 -7.02 5.28
N HIS A 223 -20.23 -6.04 5.91
CA HIS A 223 -19.59 -4.98 6.69
C HIS A 223 -18.46 -4.26 5.94
N ASP A 224 -18.75 -3.93 4.68
CA ASP A 224 -17.79 -3.31 3.74
C ASP A 224 -18.31 -1.99 3.21
N PHE A 225 -17.43 -0.98 3.06
CA PHE A 225 -17.83 0.33 2.58
C PHE A 225 -18.46 0.26 1.19
N GLY A 226 -17.81 -0.43 0.24
CA GLY A 226 -18.27 -0.52 -1.15
C GLY A 226 -19.51 -1.39 -1.31
N HIS A 227 -19.58 -2.51 -0.59
CA HIS A 227 -20.72 -3.42 -0.71
C HIS A 227 -21.95 -2.97 0.05
N ASN A 228 -21.78 -2.29 1.20
CA ASN A 228 -22.89 -2.03 2.12
C ASN A 228 -23.06 -0.55 2.43
N ILE A 229 -22.06 0.13 2.99
CA ILE A 229 -22.24 1.51 3.48
C ILE A 229 -22.63 2.45 2.35
N LEU A 230 -21.81 2.55 1.29
CA LEU A 230 -22.05 3.51 0.20
C LEU A 230 -23.37 3.25 -0.55
N PRO A 231 -23.70 2.01 -0.96
CA PRO A 231 -24.99 1.74 -1.59
C PRO A 231 -26.19 2.04 -0.68
N ASN A 232 -26.07 1.76 0.62
CA ASN A 232 -27.17 1.94 1.56
C ASN A 232 -27.49 3.42 1.84
N ILE A 233 -26.50 4.32 1.76
CA ILE A 233 -26.69 5.76 2.00
C ILE A 233 -26.98 6.54 0.71
N LEU A 234 -26.76 5.93 -0.46
CA LEU A 234 -27.01 6.55 -1.75
C LEU A 234 -28.45 7.04 -1.87
N GLY A 235 -28.63 8.31 -2.29
CA GLY A 235 -29.94 8.95 -2.38
C GLY A 235 -30.55 9.40 -1.04
N ARG A 236 -29.97 9.05 0.12
CA ARG A 236 -30.40 9.51 1.45
C ARG A 236 -29.58 10.68 1.98
N VAL A 237 -28.32 10.75 1.56
CA VAL A 237 -27.37 11.80 1.94
C VAL A 237 -26.76 12.40 0.67
N LYS A 238 -26.20 13.59 0.78
CA LYS A 238 -25.55 14.25 -0.34
C LYS A 238 -24.15 13.68 -0.56
N MET A 239 -23.99 12.90 -1.62
CA MET A 239 -22.72 12.31 -1.99
C MET A 239 -22.08 13.03 -3.17
N HIS A 240 -20.78 13.31 -3.10
CA HIS A 240 -20.04 14.01 -4.15
C HIS A 240 -18.78 13.24 -4.54
N ALA A 241 -18.38 13.31 -5.80
CA ALA A 241 -17.13 12.71 -6.28
C ALA A 241 -16.02 13.76 -6.28
N TYR A 242 -14.84 13.39 -5.73
CA TYR A 242 -13.60 14.12 -5.93
C TYR A 242 -12.81 13.43 -7.03
N ASN A 243 -12.75 14.06 -8.20
CA ASN A 243 -12.10 13.48 -9.37
C ASN A 243 -10.58 13.65 -9.29
N PHE A 244 -9.86 12.53 -9.17
CA PHE A 244 -8.40 12.51 -9.03
C PHE A 244 -7.72 12.56 -10.40
N VAL A 245 -7.73 13.75 -11.00
CA VAL A 245 -7.15 14.02 -12.33
C VAL A 245 -6.23 15.23 -12.29
N ASP A 246 -5.31 15.29 -13.24
CA ASP A 246 -4.55 16.50 -13.53
C ASP A 246 -5.48 17.50 -14.25
N GLU A 247 -5.83 18.57 -13.58
CA GLU A 247 -6.78 19.58 -14.08
C GLU A 247 -6.33 20.21 -15.41
N ASN A 248 -5.02 20.34 -15.62
CA ASN A 248 -4.46 20.92 -16.84
C ASN A 248 -4.45 19.95 -18.02
N LYS A 249 -4.22 18.66 -17.74
CA LYS A 249 -4.06 17.63 -18.79
C LYS A 249 -5.30 16.77 -18.99
N GLN A 250 -6.28 16.88 -18.08
CA GLN A 250 -7.50 16.06 -18.06
C GLN A 250 -7.18 14.54 -18.12
N LYS A 251 -6.08 14.14 -17.48
CA LYS A 251 -5.62 12.75 -17.41
C LYS A 251 -5.62 12.29 -15.95
N ALA A 252 -5.91 11.02 -15.74
CA ALA A 252 -5.79 10.40 -14.43
C ALA A 252 -4.38 10.63 -13.87
N LEU A 253 -4.29 11.04 -12.61
CA LEU A 253 -3.04 11.07 -11.88
C LEU A 253 -2.56 9.64 -11.59
N TYR A 254 -1.29 9.50 -11.27
CA TYR A 254 -0.73 8.17 -10.96
C TYR A 254 -1.37 7.61 -9.70
N TRP A 255 -2.03 6.48 -9.87
CA TRP A 255 -2.57 5.66 -8.79
C TRP A 255 -2.44 4.18 -9.18
N ARG A 256 -1.97 3.35 -8.25
CA ARG A 256 -1.89 1.91 -8.44
C ARG A 256 -2.32 1.17 -7.18
N ASP A 257 -3.27 0.25 -7.34
CA ASP A 257 -3.49 -0.82 -6.37
C ASP A 257 -2.40 -1.87 -6.58
N VAL A 258 -1.45 -1.95 -5.66
CA VAL A 258 -0.40 -2.98 -5.69
C VAL A 258 -0.92 -4.26 -5.03
N GLY A 259 -2.06 -4.75 -5.50
CA GLY A 259 -2.76 -5.90 -4.97
C GLY A 259 -2.23 -7.26 -5.43
N THR A 260 -1.47 -7.31 -6.53
CA THR A 260 -0.85 -8.53 -7.07
C THR A 260 0.67 -8.39 -7.14
N LEU A 261 1.38 -9.51 -7.26
CA LEU A 261 2.84 -9.50 -7.41
C LEU A 261 3.28 -8.72 -8.65
N GLU A 262 2.55 -8.86 -9.75
CA GLU A 262 2.80 -8.17 -11.00
C GLU A 262 2.62 -6.66 -10.85
N ALA A 263 1.47 -6.21 -10.33
CA ALA A 263 1.21 -4.79 -10.11
C ALA A 263 2.22 -4.16 -9.13
N TYR A 264 2.62 -4.91 -8.09
CA TYR A 264 3.66 -4.50 -7.16
C TYR A 264 5.03 -4.39 -7.85
N TYR A 265 5.40 -5.38 -8.67
CA TYR A 265 6.65 -5.38 -9.43
C TYR A 265 6.69 -4.18 -10.39
N GLU A 266 5.64 -4.00 -11.20
CA GLU A 266 5.53 -2.89 -12.13
C GLU A 266 5.63 -1.53 -11.44
N ALA A 267 4.95 -1.33 -10.30
CA ALA A 267 5.02 -0.09 -9.55
C ALA A 267 6.46 0.24 -9.08
N ASN A 268 7.25 -0.77 -8.71
CA ASN A 268 8.67 -0.59 -8.38
C ASN A 268 9.52 -0.28 -9.62
N MET A 269 9.26 -0.92 -10.75
CA MET A 269 9.96 -0.63 -12.00
C MET A 269 9.64 0.76 -12.53
N ASP A 270 8.39 1.23 -12.38
CA ASP A 270 7.97 2.59 -12.74
C ASP A 270 8.85 3.65 -12.03
N VAL A 271 9.09 3.49 -10.71
CA VAL A 271 9.90 4.46 -9.95
C VAL A 271 11.39 4.40 -10.27
N ALA A 272 11.89 3.29 -10.79
CA ALA A 272 13.27 3.13 -11.27
C ALA A 272 13.46 3.66 -12.70
N GLY A 273 12.38 3.95 -13.40
CA GLY A 273 12.40 4.46 -14.78
C GLY A 273 13.09 5.82 -14.91
N VAL A 274 13.55 6.16 -16.12
CA VAL A 274 14.26 7.41 -16.41
C VAL A 274 13.38 8.64 -16.16
N THR A 275 12.08 8.54 -16.49
CA THR A 275 11.08 9.60 -16.29
C THR A 275 9.87 9.05 -15.54
N PRO A 276 10.01 8.78 -14.21
CA PRO A 276 8.95 8.15 -13.46
C PRO A 276 7.75 9.08 -13.31
N THR A 277 6.56 8.56 -13.54
CA THR A 277 5.31 9.31 -13.27
C THR A 277 5.13 9.52 -11.76
N PHE A 278 5.43 8.49 -10.97
CA PHE A 278 5.53 8.62 -9.51
C PHE A 278 6.96 9.02 -9.13
N ASN A 279 7.20 10.33 -9.09
CA ASN A 279 8.54 10.86 -8.82
C ASN A 279 8.82 10.94 -7.30
N LEU A 280 9.75 10.12 -6.81
CA LEU A 280 10.21 10.14 -5.41
C LEU A 280 11.04 11.39 -5.05
N TYR A 281 11.64 12.04 -6.04
CA TYR A 281 12.55 13.19 -5.87
C TYR A 281 11.83 14.55 -5.90
N ASP A 282 10.51 14.54 -5.92
CA ASP A 282 9.69 15.74 -5.85
C ASP A 282 9.77 16.38 -4.46
N LYS A 283 10.46 17.52 -4.37
CA LYS A 283 10.65 18.27 -3.12
C LYS A 283 9.38 18.98 -2.64
N SER A 284 8.44 19.24 -3.52
CA SER A 284 7.15 19.86 -3.16
C SER A 284 6.21 18.88 -2.47
N TRP A 285 6.39 17.57 -2.71
CA TRP A 285 5.60 16.50 -2.10
C TRP A 285 6.50 15.36 -1.61
N PRO A 286 7.29 15.59 -0.54
CA PRO A 286 8.29 14.63 -0.10
C PRO A 286 7.67 13.36 0.47
N MET A 287 8.20 12.20 0.06
CA MET A 287 7.89 10.92 0.68
C MET A 287 8.76 10.71 1.91
N ARG A 288 8.15 10.30 3.01
CA ARG A 288 8.81 10.03 4.30
C ARG A 288 8.77 8.55 4.61
N THR A 289 9.69 8.09 5.42
CA THR A 289 9.77 6.74 5.96
C THR A 289 10.54 6.74 7.26
N ARG A 290 10.61 5.59 7.92
CA ARG A 290 11.49 5.40 9.07
C ARG A 290 12.94 5.70 8.69
N PRO A 291 13.64 6.60 9.39
CA PRO A 291 15.05 6.87 9.13
C PRO A 291 15.92 5.68 9.57
N TYR A 292 16.74 5.17 8.67
CA TYR A 292 17.79 4.20 8.96
C TYR A 292 19.15 4.87 8.85
N GLN A 293 20.02 4.61 9.82
CA GLN A 293 21.38 5.18 9.82
C GLN A 293 22.36 4.24 9.10
N TYR A 294 22.25 4.20 7.78
CA TYR A 294 23.20 3.50 6.93
C TYR A 294 24.20 4.47 6.28
N PRO A 295 25.45 4.02 6.01
CA PRO A 295 26.38 4.82 5.20
C PRO A 295 25.85 4.95 3.76
N PRO A 296 26.37 5.91 2.97
CA PRO A 296 26.02 6.01 1.55
C PRO A 296 26.27 4.70 0.78
N ALA A 297 25.51 4.49 -0.31
CA ALA A 297 25.76 3.37 -1.21
C ALA A 297 27.18 3.47 -1.82
N LYS A 298 27.85 2.31 -1.98
CA LYS A 298 29.24 2.25 -2.42
C LYS A 298 29.40 1.38 -3.67
N PHE A 299 30.07 1.92 -4.67
CA PHE A 299 30.42 1.23 -5.91
C PHE A 299 31.94 1.07 -5.95
N VAL A 300 32.42 -0.15 -6.14
CA VAL A 300 33.87 -0.44 -6.11
C VAL A 300 34.29 -1.30 -7.27
N PHE A 301 35.58 -1.17 -7.59
CA PHE A 301 36.27 -1.65 -8.77
C PHE A 301 35.89 -0.86 -10.04
N GLY A 302 36.86 -0.60 -10.87
CA GLY A 302 36.77 0.10 -12.16
C GLY A 302 37.68 -0.55 -13.20
N GLU A 303 37.98 -1.84 -13.03
CA GLU A 303 38.83 -2.59 -13.92
C GLU A 303 38.02 -3.17 -15.09
N PRO A 304 38.59 -3.33 -16.30
CA PRO A 304 37.92 -4.00 -17.40
C PRO A 304 37.41 -5.38 -16.99
N GLY A 305 36.10 -5.60 -17.19
CA GLY A 305 35.43 -6.86 -16.82
C GLY A 305 35.06 -7.00 -15.33
N ARG A 306 35.48 -6.05 -14.47
CA ARG A 306 35.15 -6.03 -13.04
C ARG A 306 34.83 -4.61 -12.58
N THR A 307 33.71 -4.09 -12.99
CA THR A 307 33.29 -2.72 -12.63
C THR A 307 32.01 -2.76 -11.83
N GLY A 308 32.00 -2.11 -10.65
CA GLY A 308 30.78 -1.92 -9.85
C GLY A 308 29.97 -0.76 -10.40
N MET A 309 28.80 -1.04 -10.98
CA MET A 309 27.95 -0.02 -11.57
C MET A 309 26.44 -0.30 -11.38
N ALA A 310 25.66 0.77 -11.39
CA ALA A 310 24.20 0.69 -11.48
C ALA A 310 23.70 1.64 -12.60
N ILE A 311 22.78 1.15 -13.42
CA ILE A 311 22.24 1.87 -14.58
C ILE A 311 20.72 1.82 -14.50
N ASN A 312 20.04 2.97 -14.65
CA ASN A 312 18.58 3.08 -14.54
C ASN A 312 18.03 2.35 -13.30
N SER A 313 18.68 2.54 -12.17
CA SER A 313 18.40 1.74 -10.96
C SER A 313 18.38 2.63 -9.73
N ILE A 314 17.57 2.23 -8.75
CA ILE A 314 17.61 2.82 -7.41
C ILE A 314 18.48 1.93 -6.54
N VAL A 315 19.49 2.52 -5.87
CA VAL A 315 20.35 1.82 -4.92
C VAL A 315 20.34 2.57 -3.60
N ALA A 316 19.73 1.98 -2.57
CA ALA A 316 19.56 2.61 -1.28
C ALA A 316 20.85 2.57 -0.43
N ALA A 317 20.87 3.39 0.63
CA ALA A 317 22.00 3.53 1.55
C ALA A 317 22.44 2.19 2.17
N GLY A 318 23.72 2.06 2.53
CA GLY A 318 24.32 0.85 3.07
C GLY A 318 24.72 -0.17 2.02
N SER A 319 24.20 -0.09 0.80
CA SER A 319 24.42 -1.09 -0.24
C SER A 319 25.80 -0.98 -0.88
N ILE A 320 26.39 -2.13 -1.24
CA ILE A 320 27.71 -2.21 -1.89
C ILE A 320 27.57 -3.01 -3.18
N VAL A 321 27.84 -2.36 -4.31
CA VAL A 321 27.97 -3.00 -5.63
C VAL A 321 29.46 -3.21 -5.90
N SER A 322 29.94 -4.44 -5.73
CA SER A 322 31.37 -4.79 -5.70
C SER A 322 31.78 -5.50 -6.98
N GLY A 323 32.17 -4.74 -8.02
CA GLY A 323 32.57 -5.33 -9.31
C GLY A 323 31.46 -6.12 -9.98
N ALA A 324 30.24 -5.66 -9.85
CA ALA A 324 29.00 -6.24 -10.35
C ALA A 324 28.19 -5.20 -11.14
N VAL A 325 27.27 -5.64 -11.95
CA VAL A 325 26.40 -4.77 -12.74
C VAL A 325 24.95 -4.91 -12.26
N VAL A 326 24.33 -3.77 -11.96
CA VAL A 326 22.91 -3.67 -11.62
C VAL A 326 22.21 -2.80 -12.68
N ARG A 327 21.16 -3.30 -13.30
CA ARG A 327 20.42 -2.60 -14.35
C ARG A 327 18.90 -2.64 -14.06
N ASN A 328 18.23 -1.53 -14.38
CA ASN A 328 16.75 -1.44 -14.34
C ASN A 328 16.16 -2.04 -13.06
N SER A 329 16.80 -1.82 -11.91
CA SER A 329 16.50 -2.57 -10.69
C SER A 329 16.33 -1.65 -9.49
N VAL A 330 15.62 -2.14 -8.49
CA VAL A 330 15.47 -1.49 -7.19
C VAL A 330 16.22 -2.30 -6.14
N VAL A 331 17.28 -1.73 -5.59
CA VAL A 331 18.12 -2.33 -4.55
C VAL A 331 17.88 -1.58 -3.25
N SER A 332 17.34 -2.29 -2.25
CA SER A 332 17.05 -1.73 -0.93
C SER A 332 18.33 -1.54 -0.09
N GLN A 333 18.13 -1.17 1.16
CA GLN A 333 19.20 -0.83 2.09
C GLN A 333 20.05 -2.06 2.47
N ASP A 334 21.35 -1.84 2.68
CA ASP A 334 22.29 -2.85 3.19
C ASP A 334 22.35 -4.14 2.35
N VAL A 335 22.32 -3.97 1.03
CA VAL A 335 22.46 -5.07 0.07
C VAL A 335 23.91 -5.16 -0.40
N ARG A 336 24.43 -6.39 -0.51
CA ARG A 336 25.75 -6.64 -1.10
C ARG A 336 25.62 -7.43 -2.40
N VAL A 337 26.11 -6.85 -3.50
CA VAL A 337 26.22 -7.52 -4.80
C VAL A 337 27.70 -7.77 -5.08
N ASN A 338 28.10 -9.05 -5.09
CA ASN A 338 29.51 -9.42 -5.22
C ASN A 338 29.97 -9.51 -6.69
N SER A 339 31.28 -9.56 -6.87
CA SER A 339 31.94 -9.42 -8.18
C SER A 339 31.42 -10.40 -9.23
N TYR A 340 31.30 -9.88 -10.44
CA TYR A 340 30.83 -10.61 -11.63
C TYR A 340 29.34 -10.98 -11.58
N ALA A 341 28.61 -10.56 -10.57
CA ALA A 341 27.17 -10.73 -10.55
C ALA A 341 26.49 -9.72 -11.51
N ASP A 342 25.41 -10.16 -12.10
CA ASP A 342 24.57 -9.41 -13.04
C ASP A 342 23.13 -9.45 -12.53
N VAL A 343 22.59 -8.27 -12.15
CA VAL A 343 21.23 -8.12 -11.65
C VAL A 343 20.48 -7.17 -12.58
N ASP A 344 19.44 -7.68 -13.22
CA ASP A 344 18.67 -6.93 -14.20
C ASP A 344 17.16 -7.02 -13.90
N SER A 345 16.45 -5.91 -14.08
CA SER A 345 14.98 -5.85 -13.96
C SER A 345 14.48 -6.57 -12.69
N SER A 346 15.09 -6.27 -11.54
CA SER A 346 14.84 -7.03 -10.31
C SER A 346 14.66 -6.10 -9.10
N ILE A 347 13.95 -6.61 -8.10
CA ILE A 347 13.76 -5.94 -6.81
C ILE A 347 14.51 -6.75 -5.76
N VAL A 348 15.47 -6.11 -5.08
CA VAL A 348 16.28 -6.75 -4.04
C VAL A 348 16.01 -6.04 -2.71
N PHE A 349 15.41 -6.76 -1.75
CA PHE A 349 15.11 -6.19 -0.43
C PHE A 349 16.35 -6.13 0.47
N SER A 350 16.17 -5.50 1.62
CA SER A 350 17.28 -5.18 2.53
C SER A 350 17.99 -6.43 3.08
N HIS A 351 19.28 -6.27 3.36
CA HIS A 351 20.16 -7.28 3.96
C HIS A 351 20.39 -8.51 3.09
N VAL A 352 20.14 -8.40 1.78
CA VAL A 352 20.44 -9.48 0.84
C VAL A 352 21.91 -9.48 0.48
N ASN A 353 22.50 -10.67 0.42
CA ASN A 353 23.85 -10.88 -0.06
C ASN A 353 23.82 -11.75 -1.33
N ILE A 354 24.14 -11.16 -2.49
CA ILE A 354 24.21 -11.84 -3.77
C ILE A 354 25.65 -12.28 -4.00
N GLY A 355 25.84 -13.58 -4.16
CA GLY A 355 27.15 -14.23 -4.39
C GLY A 355 27.82 -13.81 -5.70
N ARG A 356 29.06 -14.27 -5.90
CA ARG A 356 29.82 -14.01 -7.12
C ARG A 356 29.24 -14.76 -8.31
N HIS A 357 29.38 -14.20 -9.51
CA HIS A 357 28.93 -14.82 -10.78
C HIS A 357 27.45 -15.17 -10.83
N CYS A 358 26.64 -14.60 -9.93
CA CYS A 358 25.19 -14.77 -9.98
C CYS A 358 24.60 -14.03 -11.19
N ARG A 359 23.53 -14.58 -11.74
CA ARG A 359 22.75 -13.96 -12.80
C ARG A 359 21.29 -13.94 -12.38
N ILE A 360 20.76 -12.73 -12.14
CA ILE A 360 19.40 -12.53 -11.62
C ILE A 360 18.65 -11.61 -12.57
N ARG A 361 17.48 -12.03 -13.03
CA ARG A 361 16.64 -11.25 -13.91
C ARG A 361 15.16 -11.47 -13.59
N HIS A 362 14.36 -10.39 -13.70
CA HIS A 362 12.90 -10.44 -13.53
C HIS A 362 12.51 -11.20 -12.25
N ALA A 363 13.07 -10.74 -11.13
CA ALA A 363 12.92 -11.42 -9.84
C ALA A 363 12.70 -10.44 -8.69
N ILE A 364 12.07 -10.93 -7.63
CA ILE A 364 12.00 -10.26 -6.32
C ILE A 364 12.75 -11.13 -5.32
N ILE A 365 13.81 -10.57 -4.73
CA ILE A 365 14.59 -11.25 -3.68
C ILE A 365 14.17 -10.64 -2.34
N ASP A 366 13.54 -11.44 -1.49
CA ASP A 366 13.06 -10.99 -0.17
C ASP A 366 14.24 -10.72 0.77
N ARG A 367 13.96 -10.03 1.85
CA ARG A 367 14.94 -9.57 2.84
C ARG A 367 15.67 -10.75 3.52
N ASP A 368 16.88 -10.47 3.97
CA ASP A 368 17.73 -11.42 4.71
C ASP A 368 18.10 -12.70 3.91
N VAL A 369 17.94 -12.69 2.58
CA VAL A 369 18.28 -13.82 1.70
C VAL A 369 19.77 -13.79 1.37
N HIS A 370 20.39 -14.96 1.39
CA HIS A 370 21.74 -15.17 0.87
C HIS A 370 21.67 -16.01 -0.42
N ILE A 371 22.14 -15.44 -1.53
CA ILE A 371 22.21 -16.11 -2.83
C ILE A 371 23.63 -16.66 -2.99
N PRO A 372 23.82 -17.99 -3.12
CA PRO A 372 25.14 -18.61 -3.32
C PRO A 372 25.82 -18.18 -4.61
N ASP A 373 27.17 -18.32 -4.66
CA ASP A 373 27.95 -18.03 -5.86
C ASP A 373 27.46 -18.84 -7.07
N GLY A 374 27.41 -18.21 -8.23
CA GLY A 374 27.05 -18.86 -9.50
C GLY A 374 25.55 -19.13 -9.69
N THR A 375 24.69 -18.71 -8.76
CA THR A 375 23.25 -18.95 -8.86
C THR A 375 22.64 -18.18 -10.04
N VAL A 376 21.74 -18.84 -10.78
CA VAL A 376 20.99 -18.26 -11.91
C VAL A 376 19.52 -18.25 -11.56
N ILE A 377 18.86 -17.08 -11.65
CA ILE A 377 17.45 -16.85 -11.28
C ILE A 377 16.76 -16.02 -12.36
N GLY A 378 15.54 -16.41 -12.79
CA GLY A 378 14.71 -15.69 -13.75
C GLY A 378 15.10 -15.93 -15.20
N TYR A 379 15.90 -16.93 -15.49
CA TYR A 379 16.29 -17.33 -16.86
C TYR A 379 15.59 -18.59 -17.35
N ASP A 380 15.25 -19.51 -16.45
CA ASP A 380 14.48 -20.73 -16.74
C ASP A 380 13.43 -20.95 -15.66
N ALA A 381 12.17 -20.67 -16.02
CA ALA A 381 11.05 -20.80 -15.09
C ALA A 381 10.83 -22.23 -14.58
N ASN A 382 11.26 -23.27 -15.32
CA ASN A 382 11.10 -24.65 -14.88
C ASN A 382 12.16 -25.01 -13.82
N GLU A 383 13.38 -24.51 -13.98
CA GLU A 383 14.43 -24.66 -12.96
C GLU A 383 14.10 -23.83 -11.71
N ASP A 384 13.63 -22.59 -11.89
CA ASP A 384 13.26 -21.71 -10.78
C ASP A 384 12.12 -22.30 -9.93
N LYS A 385 11.09 -22.90 -10.56
CA LYS A 385 9.97 -23.55 -9.85
C LYS A 385 10.38 -24.70 -8.92
N LYS A 386 11.55 -25.26 -9.08
CA LYS A 386 12.05 -26.33 -8.19
C LYS A 386 12.44 -25.79 -6.81
N ASN A 387 12.87 -24.50 -6.76
CA ASN A 387 13.45 -23.91 -5.57
C ASN A 387 12.73 -22.64 -5.08
N TYR A 388 11.96 -21.98 -5.98
CA TYR A 388 11.39 -20.66 -5.73
C TYR A 388 9.93 -20.60 -6.14
N PHE A 389 9.23 -19.60 -5.65
CA PHE A 389 7.91 -19.26 -6.15
C PHE A 389 8.03 -18.57 -7.51
N VAL A 390 7.30 -19.06 -8.51
CA VAL A 390 7.22 -18.43 -9.84
C VAL A 390 5.75 -18.14 -10.15
N SER A 391 5.44 -16.87 -10.41
CA SER A 391 4.08 -16.44 -10.73
C SER A 391 3.66 -16.90 -12.13
N GLN A 392 2.40 -16.66 -12.48
CA GLN A 392 1.88 -16.99 -13.82
C GLN A 392 2.57 -16.19 -14.93
N SER A 393 3.01 -14.97 -14.66
CA SER A 393 3.75 -14.11 -15.59
C SER A 393 5.24 -14.48 -15.72
N GLY A 394 5.72 -15.45 -14.94
CA GLY A 394 7.13 -15.83 -14.91
C GLY A 394 7.99 -15.00 -13.97
N LEU A 395 7.40 -14.15 -13.13
CA LEU A 395 8.13 -13.42 -12.09
C LEU A 395 8.56 -14.36 -10.98
N THR A 396 9.87 -14.46 -10.75
CA THR A 396 10.44 -15.33 -9.70
C THR A 396 10.54 -14.59 -8.39
N VAL A 397 10.04 -15.19 -7.31
CA VAL A 397 10.13 -14.63 -5.95
C VAL A 397 10.93 -15.56 -5.06
N VAL A 398 12.07 -15.06 -4.59
CA VAL A 398 12.96 -15.79 -3.69
C VAL A 398 12.73 -15.30 -2.26
N THR A 399 12.23 -16.18 -1.42
CA THR A 399 12.00 -15.86 0.00
C THR A 399 13.05 -16.51 0.87
N ARG A 400 13.23 -15.99 2.08
CA ARG A 400 14.07 -16.63 3.08
C ARG A 400 13.58 -18.05 3.33
N ASP A 401 14.52 -18.99 3.38
CA ASP A 401 14.22 -20.35 3.83
C ASP A 401 13.99 -20.34 5.34
N TYR A 402 12.77 -20.60 5.75
CA TYR A 402 12.39 -20.75 7.15
C TYR A 402 12.32 -22.21 7.60
N SER A 403 12.73 -23.18 6.79
CA SER A 403 12.70 -24.60 7.14
C SER A 403 13.46 -24.88 8.45
N VAL A 404 14.45 -24.05 8.78
CA VAL A 404 15.19 -24.10 10.06
C VAL A 404 14.30 -23.69 11.25
N TYR A 405 13.20 -22.99 11.02
CA TYR A 405 12.28 -22.49 12.07
C TYR A 405 10.90 -23.15 12.02
N GLU A 406 10.64 -23.99 11.02
CA GLU A 406 9.32 -24.66 10.85
C GLU A 406 9.13 -25.84 11.81
N ASN A 407 10.06 -26.07 12.72
CA ASN A 407 9.94 -27.15 13.69
C ASN A 407 10.12 -26.69 15.13
N PRO A 408 9.28 -25.83 15.68
CA PRO A 408 9.11 -25.82 17.13
C PRO A 408 7.69 -25.73 17.65
N VAL A 409 6.66 -25.58 16.82
CA VAL A 409 5.28 -25.50 17.34
C VAL A 409 4.43 -26.55 16.65
N SER A 410 4.32 -27.72 17.30
CA SER A 410 3.36 -28.73 16.89
C SER A 410 1.93 -28.15 16.86
N PRO A 411 1.05 -28.61 15.95
CA PRO A 411 -0.34 -28.20 15.94
C PRO A 411 -1.06 -28.34 17.29
N GLU A 412 -0.57 -29.19 18.18
CA GLU A 412 -1.05 -29.39 19.55
C GLU A 412 -0.84 -28.15 20.45
N PHE A 413 0.20 -27.34 20.22
CA PHE A 413 0.45 -26.13 21.01
C PHE A 413 -0.52 -24.99 20.64
N LEU A 414 -1.03 -24.97 19.41
CA LEU A 414 -2.04 -24.00 18.96
C LEU A 414 -3.45 -24.34 19.46
N GLN A 415 -3.71 -25.60 19.85
CA GLN A 415 -4.97 -26.02 20.43
C GLN A 415 -5.07 -25.78 21.94
N GLN A 416 -3.96 -25.62 22.65
CA GLN A 416 -3.93 -25.36 24.08
C GLN A 416 -4.01 -23.86 24.45
N GLY A 417 -4.01 -22.94 23.50
CA GLY A 417 -4.07 -21.48 23.68
C GLY A 417 -5.45 -20.90 24.02
N ASN A 418 -6.43 -21.68 24.42
CA ASN A 418 -7.78 -21.22 24.79
C ASN A 418 -8.00 -21.03 26.30
N SER A 419 -6.97 -20.65 27.05
CA SER A 419 -7.17 -20.26 28.45
C SER A 419 -6.11 -19.27 28.90
N TRP A 420 -6.29 -18.02 28.49
CA TRP A 420 -5.77 -16.83 29.20
C TRP A 420 -6.76 -15.68 29.02
#